data_7e4d34e5b73c5a572721914ac560fcd0
#
_entry.id   7e4d34e5b73c5a572721914ac560fcd0
#
_cell.length_a   1.000
_cell.length_b   1.000
_cell.length_c   1.000
_cell.angle_alpha   90.00
_cell.angle_beta   90.00
_cell.angle_gamma   90.00
#
_symmetry.space_group_name_H-M   'P 1'
#
loop_
_entity.id
_entity.type
_entity.pdbx_description
1 polymer ?
#
loop_
_entity_poly.entity_id
_entity_poly.type
_entity_poly.pdbx_seq_one_letter_code
_entity_poly.pdbx_strand_id
1 'polypeptide(L)'
;MTLSASTTYIGSMDSLRPRGMLVLYGEASGLVPPIDPRELVLRKSLFLTRTGLDHYIADRRELRARTDEIFGWVGDGRLRQTIFGTYKLEEAADAHRALEGRATTGKLLVIP
;
A
#
# COMPACT_ATOMS: atom_id res chain seq x y z
N MET A 1 -6.89 0.41 -2.29
CA MET A 1 -6.90 0.27 -3.75
C MET A 1 -5.48 -0.06 -4.17
N THR A 2 -5.21 -1.33 -4.42
CA THR A 2 -3.88 -1.79 -4.86
C THR A 2 -3.76 -1.43 -6.32
N LEU A 3 -3.29 -0.25 -6.60
CA LEU A 3 -3.06 0.17 -7.96
C LEU A 3 -1.80 -0.54 -8.43
N SER A 4 -1.99 -1.35 -9.43
CA SER A 4 -0.98 -1.90 -10.30
C SER A 4 -0.23 -0.71 -10.92
N ALA A 5 0.81 -0.23 -10.24
CA ALA A 5 1.41 1.08 -10.53
C ALA A 5 1.86 1.20 -11.99
N SER A 6 2.39 0.12 -12.58
CA SER A 6 2.87 0.13 -13.97
C SER A 6 1.77 0.33 -15.02
N THR A 7 0.52 -0.05 -14.72
CA THR A 7 -0.59 0.01 -15.69
C THR A 7 -1.56 1.15 -15.42
N THR A 8 -1.59 1.68 -14.20
CA THR A 8 -2.63 2.64 -13.79
C THR A 8 -2.10 4.03 -13.44
N TYR A 9 -0.77 4.24 -13.41
CA TYR A 9 -0.19 5.53 -13.01
C TYR A 9 -0.62 6.68 -13.92
N ILE A 10 -0.74 6.43 -15.23
CA ILE A 10 -1.20 7.45 -16.21
C ILE A 10 -2.62 7.89 -15.87
N GLY A 11 -3.55 6.94 -15.75
CA GLY A 11 -4.94 7.25 -15.39
C GLY A 11 -5.05 7.92 -14.00
N SER A 12 -4.16 7.57 -13.08
CA SER A 12 -4.09 8.22 -11.78
C SER A 12 -3.63 9.67 -11.89
N MET A 13 -2.62 9.97 -12.73
CA MET A 13 -2.21 11.35 -13.02
C MET A 13 -3.32 12.16 -13.67
N ASP A 14 -4.04 11.57 -14.63
CA ASP A 14 -5.11 12.24 -15.36
C ASP A 14 -6.31 12.61 -14.46
N SER A 15 -6.56 11.79 -13.44
CA SER A 15 -7.64 12.01 -12.47
C SER A 15 -7.36 13.11 -11.45
N LEU A 16 -6.10 13.55 -11.33
CA LEU A 16 -5.72 14.58 -10.35
C LEU A 16 -6.19 15.97 -10.78
N ARG A 17 -6.54 16.77 -9.78
CA ARG A 17 -6.73 18.22 -9.97
C ARG A 17 -5.40 18.91 -10.28
N PRO A 18 -5.43 20.14 -10.85
CA PRO A 18 -4.21 20.94 -10.99
C PRO A 18 -3.44 21.02 -9.69
N ARG A 19 -2.13 20.87 -9.76
CA ARG A 19 -1.21 20.84 -8.60
C ARG A 19 -1.50 19.71 -7.63
N GLY A 20 -2.16 18.62 -8.08
CA GLY A 20 -2.37 17.40 -7.30
C GLY A 20 -1.08 16.61 -7.14
N MET A 21 -1.05 15.73 -6.14
CA MET A 21 0.10 14.89 -5.84
C MET A 21 -0.21 13.42 -6.13
N LEU A 22 0.64 12.77 -6.93
CA LEU A 22 0.67 11.33 -7.10
C LEU A 22 1.71 10.72 -6.16
N VAL A 23 1.28 9.80 -5.31
CA VAL A 23 2.16 9.03 -4.44
C VAL A 23 2.28 7.61 -5.00
N LEU A 24 3.47 7.22 -5.42
CA LEU A 24 3.78 5.86 -5.89
C LEU A 24 4.31 5.05 -4.69
N TYR A 25 3.54 4.08 -4.21
CA TYR A 25 3.91 3.27 -3.05
C TYR A 25 3.82 1.75 -3.26
N GLY A 26 3.26 1.30 -4.39
CA GLY A 26 3.06 -0.12 -4.69
C GLY A 26 3.67 -0.54 -6.02
N GLU A 27 4.19 -1.77 -6.08
CA GLU A 27 4.85 -2.36 -7.25
C GLU A 27 4.30 -3.75 -7.60
N ALA A 28 3.12 -4.09 -7.12
CA ALA A 28 2.55 -5.43 -7.31
C ALA A 28 2.40 -5.88 -8.77
N SER A 29 2.41 -4.94 -9.72
CA SER A 29 2.39 -5.20 -11.17
C SER A 29 3.68 -4.90 -11.90
N GLY A 30 4.75 -4.71 -11.16
CA GLY A 30 6.06 -4.32 -11.68
C GLY A 30 6.35 -2.83 -11.53
N LEU A 31 7.53 -2.45 -11.96
CA LEU A 31 8.04 -1.08 -11.84
C LEU A 31 7.27 -0.14 -12.78
N VAL A 32 7.04 1.07 -12.31
CA VAL A 32 6.59 2.17 -13.17
C VAL A 32 7.74 2.53 -14.11
N PRO A 33 7.49 2.69 -15.42
CA PRO A 33 8.53 3.12 -16.34
C PRO A 33 9.04 4.51 -15.97
N PRO A 34 10.24 4.89 -16.45
CA PRO A 34 10.75 6.26 -16.25
C PRO A 34 9.74 7.30 -16.72
N ILE A 35 9.51 8.32 -15.89
CA ILE A 35 8.58 9.41 -16.16
C ILE A 35 9.39 10.64 -16.55
N ASP A 36 9.09 11.22 -17.71
CA ASP A 36 9.67 12.50 -18.09
C ASP A 36 9.06 13.61 -17.20
N PRO A 37 9.89 14.40 -16.48
CA PRO A 37 9.37 15.48 -15.65
C PRO A 37 8.49 16.49 -16.38
N ARG A 38 8.65 16.65 -17.69
CA ARG A 38 7.82 17.53 -18.51
C ARG A 38 6.36 17.09 -18.52
N GLU A 39 6.08 15.80 -18.38
CA GLU A 39 4.69 15.30 -18.29
C GLU A 39 3.96 15.85 -17.08
N LEU A 40 4.66 16.15 -15.99
CA LEU A 40 4.03 16.72 -14.79
C LEU A 40 3.49 18.13 -15.07
N VAL A 41 4.20 18.92 -15.87
CA VAL A 41 3.73 20.25 -16.30
C VAL A 41 2.56 20.11 -17.26
N LEU A 42 2.71 19.27 -18.30
CA LEU A 42 1.67 19.05 -19.33
C LEU A 42 0.37 18.50 -18.70
N ARG A 43 0.47 17.77 -17.61
CA ARG A 43 -0.64 17.22 -16.83
C ARG A 43 -0.99 18.10 -15.61
N LYS A 44 -1.10 19.40 -15.80
CA LYS A 44 -1.62 20.35 -14.79
C LYS A 44 -0.64 20.66 -13.63
N SER A 45 0.68 20.66 -13.87
CA SER A 45 1.71 20.96 -12.86
C SER A 45 1.62 20.05 -11.63
N LEU A 46 1.64 18.76 -11.86
CA LEU A 46 1.49 17.74 -10.80
C LEU A 46 2.76 17.61 -9.98
N PHE A 47 2.59 17.12 -8.74
CA PHE A 47 3.67 16.63 -7.89
C PHE A 47 3.72 15.12 -7.98
N LEU A 48 4.93 14.57 -8.02
CA LEU A 48 5.18 13.13 -7.99
C LEU A 48 6.12 12.82 -6.84
N THR A 49 5.76 11.85 -6.02
CA THR A 49 6.62 11.34 -4.96
C THR A 49 6.55 9.82 -4.86
N ARG A 50 7.62 9.22 -4.40
CA ARG A 50 7.68 7.82 -4.04
C ARG A 50 8.20 7.71 -2.61
N THR A 51 7.47 7.02 -1.77
CA THR A 51 7.78 6.90 -0.35
C THR A 51 8.22 5.47 -0.02
N GLY A 52 9.26 5.34 0.79
CA GLY A 52 9.68 4.09 1.41
C GLY A 52 9.29 4.10 2.89
N LEU A 53 8.65 3.05 3.38
CA LEU A 53 8.23 2.94 4.77
C LEU A 53 9.40 3.06 5.75
N ASP A 54 10.55 2.53 5.39
CA ASP A 54 11.80 2.56 6.15
C ASP A 54 12.19 3.97 6.60
N HIS A 55 12.02 4.96 5.74
CA HIS A 55 12.30 6.36 6.07
C HIS A 55 11.31 6.96 7.09
N TYR A 56 10.09 6.43 7.15
CA TYR A 56 9.04 6.90 8.07
C TYR A 56 9.07 6.22 9.43
N ILE A 57 9.79 5.10 9.55
CA ILE A 57 9.90 4.30 10.77
C ILE A 57 11.34 4.11 11.26
N ALA A 58 12.28 4.88 10.70
CA ALA A 58 13.69 4.82 11.08
C ALA A 58 13.91 5.22 12.55
N ASP A 59 13.18 6.19 13.06
CA ASP A 59 13.16 6.54 14.48
C ASP A 59 12.19 5.64 15.25
N ARG A 60 12.69 4.99 16.30
CA ARG A 60 11.88 4.10 17.15
C ARG A 60 10.68 4.80 17.81
N ARG A 61 10.80 6.11 18.09
CA ARG A 61 9.69 6.88 18.66
C ARG A 61 8.59 7.10 17.65
N GLU A 62 8.95 7.41 16.39
CA GLU A 62 7.98 7.55 15.30
C GLU A 62 7.28 6.22 15.02
N LEU A 63 8.04 5.11 14.95
CA LEU A 63 7.46 3.77 14.78
C LEU A 63 6.46 3.48 15.89
N ARG A 64 6.86 3.71 17.16
CA ARG A 64 5.99 3.44 18.31
C ARG A 64 4.74 4.32 18.28
N ALA A 65 4.86 5.62 18.05
CA ALA A 65 3.71 6.52 17.98
C ALA A 65 2.69 6.08 16.93
N ARG A 66 3.17 5.70 15.72
CA ARG A 66 2.29 5.21 14.64
C ARG A 66 1.62 3.87 14.98
N THR A 67 2.37 2.95 15.58
CA THR A 67 1.82 1.63 15.96
C THR A 67 0.83 1.75 17.12
N ASP A 68 1.11 2.58 18.12
CA ASP A 68 0.21 2.81 19.25
C ASP A 68 -1.12 3.43 18.78
N GLU A 69 -1.06 4.37 17.81
CA GLU A 69 -2.25 4.96 17.20
C GLU A 69 -3.09 3.90 16.46
N ILE A 70 -2.46 3.07 15.62
CA ILE A 70 -3.14 2.02 14.86
C ILE A 70 -3.75 0.98 15.79
N PHE A 71 -2.99 0.51 16.78
CA PHE A 71 -3.50 -0.46 17.76
C PHE A 71 -4.60 0.12 18.64
N GLY A 72 -4.51 1.40 18.97
CA GLY A 72 -5.59 2.12 19.63
C GLY A 72 -6.87 2.08 18.81
N TRP A 73 -6.79 2.38 17.50
CA TRP A 73 -7.96 2.34 16.60
C TRP A 73 -8.54 0.93 16.43
N VAL A 74 -7.70 -0.09 16.43
CA VAL A 74 -8.18 -1.49 16.42
C VAL A 74 -8.88 -1.83 17.73
N GLY A 75 -8.27 -1.44 18.86
CA GLY A 75 -8.81 -1.74 20.19
C GLY A 75 -10.16 -1.08 20.49
N ASP A 76 -10.37 0.13 20.01
CA ASP A 76 -11.63 0.87 20.19
C ASP A 76 -12.65 0.67 19.04
N GLY A 77 -12.31 -0.18 18.06
CA GLY A 77 -13.19 -0.54 16.95
C GLY A 77 -13.29 0.50 15.83
N ARG A 78 -12.53 1.59 15.87
CA ARG A 78 -12.45 2.58 14.78
C ARG A 78 -11.82 2.01 13.53
N LEU A 79 -10.84 1.10 13.68
CA LEU A 79 -10.24 0.36 12.58
C LEU A 79 -10.62 -1.13 12.69
N ARG A 80 -11.48 -1.56 11.77
CA ARG A 80 -11.92 -2.97 11.72
C ARG A 80 -11.06 -3.72 10.71
N GLN A 81 -10.55 -4.87 11.14
CA GLN A 81 -9.80 -5.80 10.30
C GLN A 81 -10.72 -6.98 9.91
N THR A 82 -10.88 -7.17 8.61
CA THR A 82 -11.54 -8.39 8.09
C THR A 82 -10.50 -9.49 8.05
N ILE A 83 -10.74 -10.59 8.78
CA ILE A 83 -9.92 -11.80 8.74
C ILE A 83 -10.60 -12.76 7.77
N PHE A 84 -9.91 -13.13 6.70
CA PHE A 84 -10.39 -14.08 5.72
C PHE A 84 -10.24 -15.52 6.21
N GLY A 85 -9.11 -15.84 6.83
CA GLY A 85 -8.84 -17.19 7.31
C GLY A 85 -7.64 -17.23 8.25
N THR A 86 -7.60 -18.30 9.01
CA THR A 86 -6.52 -18.62 9.96
C THR A 86 -5.89 -19.94 9.58
N TYR A 87 -4.59 -20.00 9.54
CA TYR A 87 -3.78 -21.15 9.18
C TYR A 87 -2.85 -21.49 10.34
N LYS A 88 -2.52 -22.75 10.51
CA LYS A 88 -1.41 -23.15 11.41
C LYS A 88 -0.07 -22.83 10.77
N LEU A 89 0.99 -22.80 11.56
CA LEU A 89 2.35 -22.52 11.07
C LEU A 89 2.77 -23.51 9.97
N GLU A 90 2.41 -24.79 10.14
CA GLU A 90 2.68 -25.85 9.14
C GLU A 90 1.96 -25.62 7.82
N GLU A 91 0.87 -24.86 7.82
CA GLU A 91 0.05 -24.51 6.67
C GLU A 91 0.45 -23.18 6.02
N ALA A 92 1.56 -22.58 6.40
CA ALA A 92 2.00 -21.28 5.91
C ALA A 92 2.11 -21.23 4.38
N ALA A 93 2.54 -22.34 3.75
CA ALA A 93 2.61 -22.44 2.29
C ALA A 93 1.22 -22.35 1.63
N ASP A 94 0.18 -22.88 2.27
CA ASP A 94 -1.21 -22.79 1.79
C ASP A 94 -1.73 -21.36 1.92
N ALA A 95 -1.42 -20.68 3.03
CA ALA A 95 -1.75 -19.30 3.23
C ALA A 95 -1.13 -18.39 2.15
N HIS A 96 0.15 -18.62 1.81
CA HIS A 96 0.81 -17.90 0.73
C HIS A 96 0.16 -18.15 -0.64
N ARG A 97 -0.13 -19.41 -0.97
CA ARG A 97 -0.86 -19.74 -2.22
C ARG A 97 -2.22 -19.08 -2.31
N ALA A 98 -2.98 -19.05 -1.22
CA ALA A 98 -4.28 -18.41 -1.17
C ALA A 98 -4.17 -16.88 -1.39
N LEU A 99 -3.14 -16.25 -0.82
CA LEU A 99 -2.88 -14.81 -0.99
C LEU A 99 -2.48 -14.47 -2.43
N GLU A 100 -1.57 -15.24 -3.01
CA GLU A 100 -1.10 -15.06 -4.39
C GLU A 100 -2.19 -15.30 -5.41
N GLY A 101 -3.10 -16.23 -5.14
CA GLY A 101 -4.28 -16.53 -5.98
C GLY A 101 -5.30 -15.40 -6.05
N ARG A 102 -5.15 -14.32 -5.26
CA ARG A 102 -6.03 -13.13 -5.22
C ARG A 102 -7.52 -13.44 -4.98
N ALA A 103 -7.82 -14.63 -4.49
CA ALA A 103 -9.18 -15.06 -4.15
C ALA A 103 -9.61 -14.67 -2.72
N THR A 104 -8.69 -14.05 -1.98
CA THR A 104 -8.90 -13.71 -0.58
C THR A 104 -9.26 -12.24 -0.40
N THR A 105 -10.23 -11.96 0.48
CA THR A 105 -10.63 -10.60 0.86
C THR A 105 -10.42 -10.43 2.35
N GLY A 106 -9.38 -9.69 2.74
CA GLY A 106 -9.02 -9.47 4.13
C GLY A 106 -7.65 -10.02 4.50
N LYS A 107 -7.37 -10.17 5.79
CA LYS A 107 -6.10 -10.66 6.31
C LYS A 107 -6.10 -12.18 6.46
N LEU A 108 -4.97 -12.79 6.11
CA LEU A 108 -4.67 -14.17 6.49
C LEU A 108 -3.81 -14.14 7.75
N LEU A 109 -4.16 -14.96 8.71
CA LEU A 109 -3.39 -15.12 9.94
C LEU A 109 -2.70 -16.48 9.93
N VAL A 110 -1.42 -16.50 10.28
CA VAL A 110 -0.69 -17.73 10.58
C VAL A 110 -0.46 -17.75 12.08
N ILE A 111 -0.95 -18.79 12.75
CA ILE A 111 -0.85 -18.96 14.20
C ILE A 111 0.13 -20.09 14.50
N PRO A 112 1.10 -19.86 15.42
CA PRO A 112 2.06 -20.89 15.86
C PRO A 112 1.35 -22.07 16.55
#